data_60045e7710558c75a63b415e2a0b786c
#
_entry.id   60045e7710558c75a63b415e2a0b786c
#
_cell.length_a   1.000
_cell.length_b   1.000
_cell.length_c   1.000
_cell.angle_alpha   90.00
_cell.angle_beta   90.00
_cell.angle_gamma   90.00
#
_symmetry.space_group_name_H-M   'P 1'
#
loop_
_entity.id
_entity.type
_entity.pdbx_description
1 polymer ?
#
loop_
_entity_poly.entity_id
_entity_poly.type
_entity_poly.pdbx_seq_one_letter_code
_entity_poly.pdbx_strand_id
1 'polypeptide(L)'
;MCVIVAKYFEGTGWVGVKNRDRNYVPDLSFRKKQNKNTETLYFWDDITQYCEGMNDSGVCVLSASLMVLDDEKEITVRTKTPSKDGIKIKKALKLTDIKAVAMSLIKQKLPGCTLIFNQEDCYLLEGSWAPGGYEDKDYKYKIEKIERDQTVARTNHGVWLKWAGYQYGADDNESMSAISSRSRLLIAQHVVDSAETPAQLIDWLTKKYVDNWQLNAMRLADEKKMMRTTAQLMLVPKDLTMFVRPIQSNIKFNFWKLNGAKDNKMWVELLTNRVLHTGEDDPAIPTNLSHIED
;
A
#
# COMPACT_ATOMS: atom_id res chain seq x y z
N MET A 1 -4.96 -5.48 6.47
CA MET A 1 -5.11 -5.63 5.00
C MET A 1 -4.88 -4.27 4.34
N CYS A 2 -4.47 -4.21 3.09
CA CYS A 2 -4.16 -2.93 2.42
C CYS A 2 -4.46 -3.04 0.93
N VAL A 3 -4.59 -1.88 0.27
CA VAL A 3 -4.52 -1.75 -1.19
C VAL A 3 -3.31 -0.89 -1.51
N ILE A 4 -2.51 -1.29 -2.49
CA ILE A 4 -1.43 -0.49 -3.05
C ILE A 4 -1.58 -0.43 -4.56
N VAL A 5 -1.34 0.74 -5.13
CA VAL A 5 -1.35 0.97 -6.57
C VAL A 5 -0.18 1.85 -6.99
N ALA A 6 0.26 1.70 -8.24
CA ALA A 6 1.18 2.65 -8.86
C ALA A 6 0.83 2.87 -10.34
N LYS A 7 1.04 4.10 -10.80
CA LYS A 7 0.89 4.52 -12.19
C LYS A 7 1.94 5.57 -12.54
N TYR A 8 2.41 5.51 -13.79
CA TYR A 8 3.22 6.56 -14.37
C TYR A 8 2.32 7.66 -14.93
N PHE A 9 2.61 8.90 -14.56
CA PHE A 9 1.93 10.07 -15.10
C PHE A 9 2.94 10.92 -15.84
N GLU A 10 2.62 11.27 -17.09
CA GLU A 10 3.48 12.12 -17.91
C GLU A 10 3.78 13.44 -17.18
N GLY A 11 5.03 13.85 -17.21
CA GLY A 11 5.49 15.05 -16.51
C GLY A 11 5.65 14.92 -14.99
N THR A 12 5.07 13.89 -14.33
CA THR A 12 5.20 13.63 -12.88
C THR A 12 6.10 12.45 -12.57
N GLY A 13 6.10 11.43 -13.43
CA GLY A 13 6.75 10.15 -13.16
C GLY A 13 5.84 9.18 -12.40
N TRP A 14 6.41 8.17 -11.78
CA TRP A 14 5.67 7.20 -10.99
C TRP A 14 5.06 7.84 -9.74
N VAL A 15 3.81 7.48 -9.49
CA VAL A 15 3.08 7.84 -8.27
C VAL A 15 2.52 6.57 -7.67
N GLY A 16 2.75 6.38 -6.37
CA GLY A 16 2.20 5.25 -5.63
C GLY A 16 1.18 5.70 -4.59
N VAL A 17 0.07 4.97 -4.47
CA VAL A 17 -0.97 5.21 -3.46
C VAL A 17 -1.22 3.94 -2.65
N LYS A 18 -1.51 4.12 -1.37
CA LYS A 18 -1.88 3.05 -0.45
C LYS A 18 -3.08 3.42 0.40
N ASN A 19 -4.09 2.53 0.44
CA ASN A 19 -5.09 2.49 1.50
C ASN A 19 -4.60 1.51 2.58
N ARG A 20 -4.39 2.02 3.79
CA ARG A 20 -3.81 1.29 4.92
C ARG A 20 -4.89 0.81 5.86
N ASP A 21 -5.18 -0.49 5.86
CA ASP A 21 -6.22 -1.08 6.70
C ASP A 21 -5.66 -1.68 7.98
N ARG A 22 -6.39 -1.48 9.08
CA ARG A 22 -6.09 -2.04 10.41
C ARG A 22 -7.38 -2.41 11.13
N ASN A 23 -7.31 -3.39 12.02
CA ASN A 23 -8.38 -3.79 12.93
C ASN A 23 -8.20 -3.24 14.35
N TYR A 24 -7.33 -2.25 14.49
CA TYR A 24 -7.06 -1.50 15.72
C TYR A 24 -6.92 -0.01 15.39
N VAL A 25 -6.90 0.84 16.40
CA VAL A 25 -6.57 2.25 16.25
C VAL A 25 -5.04 2.37 16.24
N PRO A 26 -4.41 2.72 15.10
CA PRO A 26 -2.96 2.83 15.03
C PRO A 26 -2.46 4.06 15.77
N ASP A 27 -1.25 3.97 16.29
CA ASP A 27 -0.48 5.11 16.77
C ASP A 27 0.50 5.53 15.67
N LEU A 28 0.10 6.55 14.91
CA LEU A 28 0.78 6.95 13.68
C LEU A 28 1.63 8.19 13.89
N SER A 29 2.84 8.14 13.41
CA SER A 29 3.78 9.26 13.47
C SER A 29 4.55 9.43 12.15
N PHE A 30 4.94 10.69 11.86
CA PHE A 30 5.94 10.98 10.85
C PHE A 30 7.31 11.00 11.50
N ARG A 31 8.25 10.30 10.88
CA ARG A 31 9.63 10.27 11.34
C ARG A 31 10.57 10.61 10.22
N LYS A 32 11.32 11.67 10.42
CA LYS A 32 12.42 12.08 9.57
C LYS A 32 13.72 11.63 10.20
N LYS A 33 14.60 11.01 9.43
CA LYS A 33 15.89 10.56 9.91
C LYS A 33 17.00 10.89 8.93
N GLN A 34 18.01 11.64 9.42
CA GLN A 34 19.26 11.80 8.72
C GLN A 34 20.13 10.56 8.92
N ASN A 35 20.56 9.96 7.83
CA ASN A 35 21.58 8.93 7.79
C ASN A 35 22.86 9.54 7.19
N LYS A 36 23.95 8.77 7.14
CA LYS A 36 25.24 9.27 6.63
C LYS A 36 25.15 9.90 5.24
N ASN A 37 24.40 9.28 4.32
CA ASN A 37 24.35 9.68 2.91
C ASN A 37 22.90 9.96 2.42
N THR A 38 21.89 9.81 3.26
CA THR A 38 20.50 9.96 2.86
C THR A 38 19.67 10.53 3.99
N GLU A 39 18.70 11.34 3.66
CA GLU A 39 17.60 11.67 4.53
C GLU A 39 16.40 10.80 4.18
N THR A 40 15.70 10.27 5.19
CA THR A 40 14.57 9.39 5.00
C THR A 40 13.35 9.91 5.75
N LEU A 41 12.20 9.83 5.12
CA LEU A 41 10.89 10.16 5.69
C LEU A 41 10.04 8.89 5.77
N TYR A 42 9.50 8.61 6.95
CA TYR A 42 8.65 7.46 7.20
C TYR A 42 7.29 7.87 7.75
N PHE A 43 6.26 7.20 7.30
CA PHE A 43 4.99 7.09 7.99
C PHE A 43 5.00 5.81 8.83
N TRP A 44 5.05 5.96 10.13
CA TRP A 44 5.37 4.93 11.10
C TRP A 44 4.18 4.62 11.99
N ASP A 45 3.96 3.33 12.27
CA ASP A 45 2.98 2.86 13.25
C ASP A 45 3.74 2.36 14.48
N ASP A 46 3.58 3.03 15.60
CA ASP A 46 4.31 2.73 16.84
C ASP A 46 3.88 1.41 17.46
N ILE A 47 2.66 0.95 17.19
CA ILE A 47 2.14 -0.34 17.71
C ILE A 47 2.81 -1.52 17.00
N THR A 48 2.82 -1.51 15.67
CA THR A 48 3.31 -2.65 14.87
C THR A 48 4.72 -2.46 14.35
N GLN A 49 5.29 -1.28 14.49
CA GLN A 49 6.57 -0.88 13.92
C GLN A 49 6.62 -1.04 12.39
N TYR A 50 5.46 -0.97 11.74
CA TYR A 50 5.35 -1.03 10.29
C TYR A 50 5.45 0.38 9.71
N CYS A 51 6.12 0.50 8.57
CA CYS A 51 6.26 1.80 7.91
C CYS A 51 6.14 1.73 6.39
N GLU A 52 5.84 2.87 5.84
CA GLU A 52 6.02 3.24 4.46
C GLU A 52 6.92 4.47 4.42
N GLY A 53 7.62 4.71 3.32
CA GLY A 53 8.51 5.86 3.30
C GLY A 53 9.18 6.12 1.97
N MET A 54 9.99 7.17 1.99
CA MET A 54 10.83 7.59 0.89
C MET A 54 12.15 8.18 1.41
N ASN A 55 13.13 8.27 0.53
CA ASN A 55 14.37 8.96 0.81
C ASN A 55 14.57 10.19 -0.11
N ASP A 56 15.59 10.99 0.19
CA ASP A 56 15.93 12.21 -0.55
C ASP A 56 16.47 11.96 -1.97
N SER A 57 16.79 10.71 -2.30
CA SER A 57 17.08 10.29 -3.68
C SER A 57 15.80 9.92 -4.46
N GLY A 58 14.62 10.12 -3.88
CA GLY A 58 13.33 9.85 -4.48
C GLY A 58 12.93 8.37 -4.50
N VAL A 59 13.65 7.48 -3.83
CA VAL A 59 13.21 6.07 -3.75
C VAL A 59 12.10 5.93 -2.72
N CYS A 60 10.98 5.40 -3.17
CA CYS A 60 9.75 5.18 -2.40
C CYS A 60 9.47 3.69 -2.19
N VAL A 61 8.90 3.34 -1.05
CA VAL A 61 8.46 1.98 -0.73
C VAL A 61 7.05 1.99 -0.14
N LEU A 62 6.13 1.28 -0.79
CA LEU A 62 4.78 0.96 -0.30
C LEU A 62 4.61 -0.55 -0.25
N SER A 63 4.06 -1.11 0.83
CA SER A 63 3.90 -2.54 0.94
C SER A 63 2.54 -2.93 1.50
N ALA A 64 1.93 -3.98 0.92
CA ALA A 64 0.74 -4.66 1.42
C ALA A 64 1.14 -6.04 1.92
N SER A 65 0.83 -6.36 3.18
CA SER A 65 1.17 -7.65 3.78
C SER A 65 0.47 -8.80 3.05
N LEU A 66 1.19 -9.85 2.73
CA LEU A 66 0.64 -11.16 2.37
C LEU A 66 0.54 -11.98 3.66
N MET A 67 -0.67 -12.27 4.08
CA MET A 67 -0.91 -13.19 5.19
C MET A 67 -0.97 -14.62 4.64
N VAL A 68 -0.30 -15.53 5.29
CA VAL A 68 -0.49 -16.98 5.06
C VAL A 68 -1.60 -17.42 6.02
N LEU A 69 -2.63 -18.08 5.51
CA LEU A 69 -3.89 -18.21 6.25
C LEU A 69 -3.99 -19.44 7.14
N ASP A 70 -3.28 -20.51 6.95
CA ASP A 70 -3.69 -21.80 7.50
C ASP A 70 -2.79 -22.42 8.58
N ASP A 71 -2.00 -21.63 9.29
CA ASP A 71 -1.21 -22.13 10.39
C ASP A 71 -1.45 -21.31 11.66
N GLU A 72 -2.14 -21.92 12.65
CA GLU A 72 -2.34 -21.32 13.97
C GLU A 72 -1.01 -20.90 14.62
N LYS A 73 0.09 -21.59 14.30
CA LYS A 73 1.44 -21.23 14.76
C LYS A 73 1.90 -19.92 14.14
N GLU A 74 1.62 -19.69 12.84
CA GLU A 74 1.99 -18.44 12.18
C GLU A 74 1.20 -17.26 12.74
N ILE A 75 -0.10 -17.42 12.94
CA ILE A 75 -0.95 -16.41 13.59
C ILE A 75 -0.39 -16.09 14.98
N THR A 76 -0.04 -17.11 15.76
CA THR A 76 0.50 -16.94 17.10
C THR A 76 1.87 -16.24 17.12
N VAL A 77 2.76 -16.58 16.20
CA VAL A 77 4.07 -15.91 16.06
C VAL A 77 3.91 -14.45 15.64
N ARG A 78 3.02 -14.16 14.68
CA ARG A 78 2.79 -12.79 14.19
C ARG A 78 2.09 -11.89 15.18
N THR A 79 1.21 -12.43 16.03
CA THR A 79 0.51 -11.63 17.05
C THR A 79 1.36 -11.37 18.29
N LYS A 80 2.31 -12.25 18.61
CA LYS A 80 3.19 -12.12 19.79
C LYS A 80 4.47 -11.32 19.50
N THR A 81 4.90 -11.25 18.25
CA THR A 81 6.12 -10.52 17.89
C THR A 81 5.74 -9.40 16.94
N PRO A 82 6.01 -8.12 17.29
CA PRO A 82 5.83 -7.02 16.32
C PRO A 82 6.53 -7.37 15.01
N SER A 83 5.81 -7.23 13.91
CA SER A 83 6.39 -7.47 12.58
C SER A 83 7.58 -6.54 12.40
N LYS A 84 8.77 -7.10 12.25
CA LYS A 84 9.99 -6.31 11.98
C LYS A 84 10.02 -5.77 10.54
N ASP A 85 8.92 -5.85 9.81
CA ASP A 85 8.86 -5.52 8.38
C ASP A 85 9.08 -4.04 8.11
N GLY A 86 8.55 -3.16 8.95
CA GLY A 86 8.87 -1.73 8.87
C GLY A 86 10.35 -1.44 9.10
N ILE A 87 11.01 -2.19 9.98
CA ILE A 87 12.45 -2.06 10.21
C ILE A 87 13.24 -2.48 8.95
N LYS A 88 12.77 -3.49 8.21
CA LYS A 88 13.36 -3.91 6.93
C LYS A 88 13.26 -2.79 5.88
N ILE A 89 12.07 -2.19 5.75
CA ILE A 89 11.84 -1.04 4.86
C ILE A 89 12.74 0.14 5.26
N LYS A 90 12.76 0.48 6.54
CA LYS A 90 13.61 1.55 7.08
C LYS A 90 15.10 1.33 6.80
N LYS A 91 15.59 0.08 6.85
CA LYS A 91 16.98 -0.25 6.51
C LYS A 91 17.24 -0.11 5.02
N ALA A 92 16.31 -0.58 4.16
CA ALA A 92 16.44 -0.52 2.72
C ALA A 92 16.43 0.93 2.20
N LEU A 93 15.59 1.81 2.75
CA LEU A 93 15.53 3.23 2.37
C LEU A 93 16.78 4.06 2.71
N LYS A 94 17.78 3.49 3.36
CA LYS A 94 19.12 4.12 3.49
C LYS A 94 19.95 4.03 2.20
N LEU A 95 19.52 3.23 1.25
CA LEU A 95 20.18 3.04 -0.05
C LEU A 95 19.56 4.00 -1.07
N THR A 96 20.39 4.57 -1.93
CA THR A 96 19.98 5.59 -2.91
C THR A 96 19.57 4.99 -4.25
N ASP A 97 20.05 3.79 -4.55
CA ASP A 97 19.72 3.08 -5.79
C ASP A 97 18.50 2.18 -5.60
N ILE A 98 17.51 2.29 -6.50
CA ILE A 98 16.24 1.58 -6.44
C ILE A 98 16.41 0.05 -6.49
N LYS A 99 17.36 -0.45 -7.31
CA LYS A 99 17.64 -1.89 -7.41
C LYS A 99 18.30 -2.40 -6.14
N ALA A 100 19.20 -1.60 -5.55
CA ALA A 100 19.83 -1.92 -4.28
C ALA A 100 18.78 -1.97 -3.15
N VAL A 101 17.78 -1.06 -3.14
CA VAL A 101 16.65 -1.11 -2.21
C VAL A 101 15.86 -2.42 -2.40
N ALA A 102 15.50 -2.77 -3.64
CA ALA A 102 14.78 -4.00 -3.94
C ALA A 102 15.55 -5.25 -3.47
N MET A 103 16.83 -5.35 -3.81
CA MET A 103 17.68 -6.47 -3.38
C MET A 103 17.86 -6.53 -1.86
N SER A 104 17.90 -5.38 -1.19
CA SER A 104 17.94 -5.32 0.27
C SER A 104 16.67 -5.88 0.90
N LEU A 105 15.50 -5.58 0.35
CA LEU A 105 14.21 -6.11 0.84
C LEU A 105 14.11 -7.62 0.62
N ILE A 106 14.56 -8.12 -0.53
CA ILE A 106 14.64 -9.57 -0.83
C ILE A 106 15.57 -10.26 0.18
N LYS A 107 16.78 -9.74 0.36
CA LYS A 107 17.77 -10.30 1.30
C LYS A 107 17.24 -10.32 2.75
N GLN A 108 16.46 -9.32 3.12
CA GLN A 108 15.81 -9.23 4.42
C GLN A 108 14.50 -10.05 4.50
N LYS A 109 14.10 -10.73 3.40
CA LYS A 109 12.89 -11.56 3.35
C LYS A 109 11.65 -10.78 3.78
N LEU A 110 11.40 -9.64 3.11
CA LEU A 110 10.19 -8.87 3.35
C LEU A 110 8.98 -9.63 2.80
N PRO A 111 8.01 -10.04 3.63
CA PRO A 111 6.78 -10.64 3.13
C PRO A 111 5.83 -9.53 2.69
N GLY A 112 5.17 -9.75 1.56
CA GLY A 112 4.16 -8.82 1.07
C GLY A 112 4.24 -8.58 -0.42
N CYS A 113 3.25 -7.86 -0.94
CA CYS A 113 3.34 -7.18 -2.22
C CYS A 113 3.94 -5.80 -1.96
N THR A 114 5.07 -5.49 -2.56
CA THR A 114 5.82 -4.27 -2.30
C THR A 114 6.13 -3.53 -3.59
N LEU A 115 5.68 -2.29 -3.67
CA LEU A 115 6.06 -1.33 -4.72
C LEU A 115 7.32 -0.61 -4.28
N ILE A 116 8.32 -0.61 -5.15
CA ILE A 116 9.60 0.08 -4.96
C ILE A 116 9.76 0.94 -6.20
N PHE A 117 9.71 2.26 -6.05
CA PHE A 117 9.69 3.15 -7.21
C PHE A 117 10.42 4.45 -6.93
N ASN A 118 10.87 5.09 -7.99
CA ASN A 118 11.35 6.45 -8.03
C ASN A 118 10.62 7.19 -9.17
N GLN A 119 11.09 8.35 -9.58
CA GLN A 119 10.46 9.09 -10.67
C GLN A 119 10.44 8.29 -11.98
N GLU A 120 11.47 7.50 -12.29
CA GLU A 120 11.71 6.89 -13.60
C GLU A 120 11.32 5.40 -13.65
N ASP A 121 11.56 4.67 -12.58
CA ASP A 121 11.41 3.22 -12.52
C ASP A 121 10.46 2.79 -11.41
N CYS A 122 9.75 1.68 -11.66
CA CYS A 122 8.90 1.01 -10.68
C CYS A 122 9.16 -0.50 -10.72
N TYR A 123 9.32 -1.10 -9.54
CA TYR A 123 9.42 -2.54 -9.34
C TYR A 123 8.30 -3.01 -8.43
N LEU A 124 7.72 -4.16 -8.77
CA LEU A 124 6.80 -4.89 -7.91
C LEU A 124 7.51 -6.14 -7.40
N LEU A 125 7.56 -6.28 -6.09
CA LEU A 125 8.07 -7.45 -5.39
C LEU A 125 6.92 -8.16 -4.69
N GLU A 126 6.70 -9.42 -4.97
CA GLU A 126 5.93 -10.34 -4.14
C GLU A 126 6.89 -11.26 -3.39
N GLY A 127 6.77 -11.33 -2.06
CA GLY A 127 7.56 -12.20 -1.21
C GLY A 127 6.72 -12.88 -0.14
N SER A 128 6.96 -14.18 0.09
CA SER A 128 6.32 -14.94 1.16
C SER A 128 7.09 -16.21 1.45
N TRP A 129 6.84 -16.81 2.61
CA TRP A 129 7.28 -18.18 2.88
C TRP A 129 6.32 -19.19 2.25
N ALA A 130 6.86 -20.32 1.80
CA ALA A 130 6.05 -21.45 1.38
C ALA A 130 5.17 -21.94 2.55
N PRO A 131 3.98 -22.50 2.29
CA PRO A 131 3.12 -23.04 3.33
C PRO A 131 3.87 -24.05 4.23
N GLY A 132 3.76 -23.85 5.55
CA GLY A 132 4.47 -24.69 6.55
C GLY A 132 5.98 -24.46 6.64
N GLY A 133 6.55 -23.58 5.81
CA GLY A 133 7.98 -23.24 5.79
C GLY A 133 8.24 -21.90 6.49
N TYR A 134 9.17 -21.90 7.47
CA TYR A 134 9.54 -20.70 8.23
C TYR A 134 11.05 -20.45 8.21
N GLU A 135 11.79 -21.33 7.55
CA GLU A 135 13.23 -21.18 7.40
C GLU A 135 13.57 -20.26 6.23
N ASP A 136 14.79 -19.82 6.23
CA ASP A 136 15.33 -18.94 5.21
C ASP A 136 15.21 -19.49 3.78
N LYS A 137 15.37 -20.81 3.63
CA LYS A 137 15.22 -21.54 2.35
C LYS A 137 13.79 -21.57 1.82
N ASP A 138 12.80 -21.38 2.69
CA ASP A 138 11.37 -21.47 2.35
C ASP A 138 10.82 -20.12 1.86
N TYR A 139 11.59 -19.03 2.00
CA TYR A 139 11.22 -17.75 1.45
C TYR A 139 11.31 -17.77 -0.07
N LYS A 140 10.21 -17.49 -0.72
CA LYS A 140 10.09 -17.35 -2.17
C LYS A 140 9.73 -15.92 -2.51
N TYR A 141 10.19 -15.49 -3.66
CA TYR A 141 9.84 -14.16 -4.18
C TYR A 141 9.78 -14.15 -5.70
N LYS A 142 9.05 -13.17 -6.21
CA LYS A 142 9.09 -12.74 -7.60
C LYS A 142 9.21 -11.23 -7.62
N ILE A 143 10.05 -10.70 -8.51
CA ILE A 143 10.21 -9.26 -8.74
C ILE A 143 10.13 -8.99 -10.24
N GLU A 144 9.39 -7.96 -10.62
CA GLU A 144 9.30 -7.49 -12.00
C GLU A 144 9.43 -5.97 -12.05
N LYS A 145 10.05 -5.47 -13.11
CA LYS A 145 9.99 -4.06 -13.48
C LYS A 145 8.64 -3.81 -14.16
N ILE A 146 7.95 -2.76 -13.75
CA ILE A 146 6.71 -2.31 -14.36
C ILE A 146 7.06 -1.25 -15.40
N GLU A 147 6.60 -1.43 -16.62
CA GLU A 147 6.83 -0.49 -17.70
C GLU A 147 5.89 0.72 -17.58
N ARG A 148 6.25 1.85 -18.19
CA ARG A 148 5.52 3.12 -18.00
C ARG A 148 4.09 3.12 -18.53
N ASP A 149 3.79 2.27 -19.50
CA ASP A 149 2.45 2.07 -20.07
C ASP A 149 1.61 1.06 -19.26
N GLN A 150 2.20 0.46 -18.25
CA GLN A 150 1.52 -0.48 -17.36
C GLN A 150 1.09 0.21 -16.07
N THR A 151 0.02 -0.32 -15.49
CA THR A 151 -0.47 0.04 -14.17
C THR A 151 -0.38 -1.16 -13.24
N VAL A 152 -0.34 -0.92 -11.94
CA VAL A 152 -0.30 -2.00 -10.98
C VAL A 152 -1.18 -1.72 -9.77
N ALA A 153 -1.98 -2.73 -9.42
CA ALA A 153 -2.69 -2.80 -8.14
C ALA A 153 -2.36 -4.11 -7.44
N ARG A 154 -2.27 -4.08 -6.11
CA ARG A 154 -2.10 -5.26 -5.27
C ARG A 154 -2.85 -5.09 -3.96
N THR A 155 -3.27 -6.22 -3.42
CA THR A 155 -3.97 -6.33 -2.14
C THR A 155 -3.28 -7.35 -1.23
N ASN A 156 -4.02 -8.21 -0.57
CA ASN A 156 -3.48 -9.12 0.44
C ASN A 156 -3.54 -10.59 0.02
N HIS A 157 -3.56 -10.86 -1.27
CA HIS A 157 -3.37 -12.20 -1.84
C HIS A 157 -2.25 -12.15 -2.88
N GLY A 158 -1.51 -13.23 -3.01
CA GLY A 158 -0.45 -13.36 -4.00
C GLY A 158 -1.04 -13.56 -5.39
N VAL A 159 -0.60 -12.78 -6.35
CA VAL A 159 -0.96 -12.92 -7.77
C VAL A 159 0.03 -13.87 -8.44
N TRP A 160 1.30 -13.76 -8.11
CA TRP A 160 2.34 -14.64 -8.59
C TRP A 160 2.58 -15.82 -7.66
N LEU A 161 2.65 -15.56 -6.35
CA LEU A 161 2.78 -16.56 -5.31
C LEU A 161 1.39 -16.98 -4.85
N LYS A 162 0.74 -17.83 -5.66
CA LYS A 162 -0.69 -18.18 -5.50
C LYS A 162 -1.06 -18.83 -4.17
N TRP A 163 -0.09 -19.28 -3.38
CA TRP A 163 -0.31 -19.80 -2.01
C TRP A 163 -0.25 -18.70 -0.95
N ALA A 164 0.21 -17.49 -1.28
CA ALA A 164 0.44 -16.44 -0.31
C ALA A 164 -0.79 -15.55 -0.11
N GLY A 165 -1.05 -15.20 1.14
CA GLY A 165 -2.13 -14.29 1.51
C GLY A 165 -3.49 -14.95 1.62
N TYR A 166 -4.54 -14.17 1.41
CA TYR A 166 -5.91 -14.64 1.43
C TYR A 166 -6.22 -15.41 0.15
N GLN A 167 -6.01 -16.71 0.18
CA GLN A 167 -6.31 -17.64 -0.92
C GLN A 167 -7.68 -18.29 -0.71
N TYR A 168 -8.12 -19.03 -1.72
CA TYR A 168 -9.26 -19.93 -1.60
C TYR A 168 -8.96 -21.02 -0.57
N GLY A 169 -9.90 -21.29 0.32
CA GLY A 169 -9.85 -22.50 1.14
C GLY A 169 -9.89 -23.76 0.24
N ALA A 170 -9.30 -24.85 0.71
CA ALA A 170 -9.27 -26.11 -0.02
C ALA A 170 -10.67 -26.73 -0.28
N ASP A 171 -11.70 -26.20 0.38
CA ASP A 171 -13.06 -26.76 0.43
C ASP A 171 -14.11 -25.88 -0.25
N ASP A 172 -13.85 -25.29 -1.40
CA ASP A 172 -14.82 -24.50 -2.21
C ASP A 172 -15.56 -23.34 -1.46
N ASN A 173 -15.41 -23.23 -0.16
CA ASN A 173 -15.97 -22.16 0.65
C ASN A 173 -14.99 -20.99 0.71
N GLU A 174 -15.21 -20.03 -0.14
CA GLU A 174 -14.41 -18.83 -0.19
C GLU A 174 -14.59 -17.99 1.07
N SER A 175 -13.49 -17.69 1.77
CA SER A 175 -13.56 -16.81 2.92
C SER A 175 -13.90 -15.36 2.51
N MET A 176 -14.71 -14.66 3.31
CA MET A 176 -15.02 -13.24 3.10
C MET A 176 -13.75 -12.39 2.95
N SER A 177 -12.64 -12.78 3.57
CA SER A 177 -11.35 -12.11 3.42
C SER A 177 -10.75 -12.28 2.04
N ALA A 178 -10.89 -13.46 1.41
CA ALA A 178 -10.43 -13.71 0.05
C ALA A 178 -11.31 -12.97 -0.96
N ILE A 179 -12.64 -13.05 -0.83
CA ILE A 179 -13.61 -12.28 -1.63
C ILE A 179 -13.25 -10.79 -1.57
N SER A 180 -13.14 -10.25 -0.36
CA SER A 180 -12.82 -8.84 -0.16
C SER A 180 -11.45 -8.46 -0.75
N SER A 181 -10.44 -9.31 -0.63
CA SER A 181 -9.11 -9.02 -1.18
C SER A 181 -9.16 -8.91 -2.71
N ARG A 182 -9.94 -9.77 -3.38
CA ARG A 182 -10.10 -9.75 -4.84
C ARG A 182 -10.99 -8.62 -5.32
N SER A 183 -12.13 -8.39 -4.68
CA SER A 183 -12.99 -7.25 -5.03
C SER A 183 -12.22 -5.94 -4.99
N ARG A 184 -11.47 -5.73 -3.91
CA ARG A 184 -10.64 -4.53 -3.76
C ARG A 184 -9.53 -4.44 -4.81
N LEU A 185 -8.97 -5.59 -5.23
CA LEU A 185 -8.00 -5.61 -6.33
C LEU A 185 -8.65 -5.16 -7.65
N LEU A 186 -9.83 -5.67 -7.98
CA LEU A 186 -10.55 -5.31 -9.20
C LEU A 186 -10.90 -3.82 -9.22
N ILE A 187 -11.43 -3.30 -8.12
CA ILE A 187 -11.73 -1.87 -7.98
C ILE A 187 -10.45 -1.04 -8.11
N ALA A 188 -9.40 -1.41 -7.40
CA ALA A 188 -8.15 -0.65 -7.42
C ALA A 188 -7.48 -0.69 -8.80
N GLN A 189 -7.55 -1.84 -9.51
CA GLN A 189 -7.04 -1.95 -10.87
C GLN A 189 -7.85 -1.06 -11.83
N HIS A 190 -9.18 -1.10 -11.74
CA HIS A 190 -10.03 -0.22 -12.54
C HIS A 190 -9.72 1.26 -12.29
N VAL A 191 -9.57 1.66 -11.04
CA VAL A 191 -9.23 3.05 -10.68
C VAL A 191 -7.87 3.45 -11.23
N VAL A 192 -6.84 2.62 -11.06
CA VAL A 192 -5.50 2.96 -11.52
C VAL A 192 -5.41 3.02 -13.03
N ASP A 193 -6.15 2.17 -13.75
CA ASP A 193 -6.22 2.19 -15.22
C ASP A 193 -6.88 3.48 -15.72
N SER A 194 -7.98 3.89 -15.07
CA SER A 194 -8.82 5.01 -15.51
C SER A 194 -8.32 6.38 -15.06
N ALA A 195 -7.55 6.48 -13.97
CA ALA A 195 -7.11 7.77 -13.43
C ALA A 195 -6.12 8.47 -14.39
N GLU A 196 -6.40 9.70 -14.76
CA GLU A 196 -5.57 10.52 -15.64
C GLU A 196 -4.61 11.45 -14.88
N THR A 197 -4.88 11.68 -13.60
CA THR A 197 -4.06 12.52 -12.73
C THR A 197 -3.80 11.85 -11.38
N PRO A 198 -2.68 12.18 -10.69
CA PRO A 198 -2.42 11.71 -9.34
C PRO A 198 -3.56 12.03 -8.36
N ALA A 199 -4.22 13.14 -8.58
CA ALA A 199 -5.32 13.59 -7.73
C ALA A 199 -6.58 12.74 -7.95
N GLN A 200 -6.91 12.38 -9.18
CA GLN A 200 -7.98 11.41 -9.47
C GLN A 200 -7.66 10.05 -8.85
N LEU A 201 -6.41 9.58 -9.00
CA LEU A 201 -5.99 8.29 -8.47
C LEU A 201 -6.23 8.17 -6.96
N ILE A 202 -5.81 9.17 -6.17
CA ILE A 202 -6.01 9.12 -4.72
C ILE A 202 -7.47 9.32 -4.33
N ASP A 203 -8.20 10.15 -5.04
CA ASP A 203 -9.59 10.47 -4.73
C ASP A 203 -10.52 9.30 -5.08
N TRP A 204 -10.39 8.73 -6.27
CA TRP A 204 -11.23 7.61 -6.69
C TRP A 204 -11.04 6.34 -5.86
N LEU A 205 -9.84 6.11 -5.32
CA LEU A 205 -9.63 5.03 -4.35
C LEU A 205 -10.40 5.21 -3.03
N THR A 206 -11.04 6.35 -2.81
CA THR A 206 -11.90 6.60 -1.65
C THR A 206 -13.39 6.36 -1.91
N LYS A 207 -13.76 6.21 -3.19
CA LYS A 207 -15.17 6.12 -3.59
C LYS A 207 -15.78 4.79 -3.19
N LYS A 208 -17.09 4.83 -3.02
CA LYS A 208 -17.92 3.65 -2.81
C LYS A 208 -18.35 3.11 -4.17
N TYR A 209 -17.85 1.94 -4.54
CA TYR A 209 -18.18 1.26 -5.79
C TYR A 209 -19.25 0.19 -5.62
N VAL A 210 -19.32 -0.42 -4.43
CA VAL A 210 -20.29 -1.45 -4.08
C VAL A 210 -20.87 -1.16 -2.69
N ASP A 211 -22.09 -1.63 -2.41
CA ASP A 211 -22.77 -1.34 -1.13
C ASP A 211 -22.07 -1.98 0.05
N ASN A 212 -21.59 -3.21 -0.11
CA ASN A 212 -20.82 -3.86 0.93
C ASN A 212 -19.46 -3.15 1.15
N TRP A 213 -19.36 -2.41 2.25
CA TRP A 213 -18.17 -1.61 2.58
C TRP A 213 -16.87 -2.41 2.65
N GLN A 214 -16.94 -3.72 2.96
CA GLN A 214 -15.76 -4.59 3.04
C GLN A 214 -15.13 -4.86 1.68
N LEU A 215 -15.88 -4.70 0.61
CA LEU A 215 -15.44 -4.97 -0.76
C LEU A 215 -14.81 -3.76 -1.45
N ASN A 216 -15.01 -2.54 -0.92
CA ASN A 216 -14.46 -1.31 -1.49
C ASN A 216 -12.96 -1.16 -1.23
N ALA A 217 -12.26 -0.47 -2.14
CA ALA A 217 -10.82 -0.19 -2.01
C ALA A 217 -10.50 0.59 -0.73
N MET A 218 -11.39 1.50 -0.31
CA MET A 218 -11.38 2.13 1.01
C MET A 218 -12.49 1.54 1.87
N ARG A 219 -12.13 1.00 3.01
CA ARG A 219 -13.05 0.41 3.97
C ARG A 219 -13.41 1.42 5.04
N LEU A 220 -14.64 1.88 5.04
CA LEU A 220 -15.18 2.80 6.04
C LEU A 220 -16.11 2.02 6.97
N ALA A 221 -15.60 1.61 8.13
CA ALA A 221 -16.38 0.95 9.17
C ALA A 221 -16.46 1.82 10.43
N ASP A 222 -17.60 1.85 11.06
CA ASP A 222 -17.83 2.64 12.28
C ASP A 222 -17.21 1.97 13.52
N GLU A 223 -17.10 0.65 13.52
CA GLU A 223 -16.58 -0.09 14.65
C GLU A 223 -15.05 -0.15 14.67
N LYS A 224 -14.45 0.27 15.80
CA LYS A 224 -13.00 0.34 15.98
C LYS A 224 -12.28 -1.03 15.89
N LYS A 225 -12.97 -2.13 16.14
CA LYS A 225 -12.43 -3.49 16.09
C LYS A 225 -12.49 -4.12 14.69
N MET A 226 -13.25 -3.51 13.77
CA MET A 226 -13.34 -4.03 12.41
C MET A 226 -12.11 -3.63 11.58
N MET A 227 -11.79 -4.46 10.60
CA MET A 227 -10.75 -4.14 9.62
C MET A 227 -11.21 -2.98 8.73
N ARG A 228 -10.63 -1.81 8.91
CA ARG A 228 -10.99 -0.58 8.20
C ARG A 228 -9.75 0.17 7.71
N THR A 229 -9.93 1.04 6.74
CA THR A 229 -8.88 1.97 6.32
C THR A 229 -8.66 3.01 7.39
N THR A 230 -7.42 3.12 7.86
CA THR A 230 -7.02 4.06 8.92
C THR A 230 -6.20 5.22 8.38
N ALA A 231 -5.60 5.05 7.22
CA ALA A 231 -4.89 6.11 6.52
C ALA A 231 -4.83 5.82 5.02
N GLN A 232 -4.75 6.87 4.23
CA GLN A 232 -4.41 6.83 2.82
C GLN A 232 -3.10 7.59 2.62
N LEU A 233 -2.19 7.01 1.84
CA LEU A 233 -0.90 7.61 1.54
C LEU A 233 -0.73 7.76 0.03
N MET A 234 -0.06 8.84 -0.38
CA MET A 234 0.45 8.99 -1.74
C MET A 234 1.91 9.45 -1.69
N LEU A 235 2.75 8.81 -2.47
CA LEU A 235 4.16 9.16 -2.60
C LEU A 235 4.43 9.65 -4.02
N VAL A 236 5.04 10.83 -4.13
CA VAL A 236 5.41 11.48 -5.39
C VAL A 236 6.92 11.72 -5.38
N PRO A 237 7.72 10.82 -5.96
CA PRO A 237 9.19 10.91 -5.95
C PRO A 237 9.74 12.20 -6.52
N LYS A 238 9.19 12.65 -7.66
CA LYS A 238 9.65 13.88 -8.34
C LYS A 238 9.71 15.08 -7.41
N ASP A 239 8.69 15.23 -6.57
CA ASP A 239 8.55 16.38 -5.69
C ASP A 239 9.06 16.07 -4.27
N LEU A 240 9.60 14.87 -4.05
CA LEU A 240 9.99 14.36 -2.74
C LEU A 240 8.86 14.55 -1.70
N THR A 241 7.62 14.26 -2.11
CA THR A 241 6.44 14.54 -1.32
C THR A 241 5.77 13.25 -0.88
N MET A 242 5.55 13.14 0.42
CA MET A 242 4.67 12.15 1.03
C MET A 242 3.41 12.86 1.49
N PHE A 243 2.30 12.41 0.96
CA PHE A 243 0.99 12.83 1.34
C PHE A 243 0.34 11.77 2.22
N VAL A 244 -0.26 12.17 3.34
CA VAL A 244 -1.01 11.27 4.21
C VAL A 244 -2.34 11.89 4.58
N ARG A 245 -3.40 11.13 4.36
CA ARG A 245 -4.76 11.44 4.80
C ARG A 245 -5.15 10.44 5.89
N PRO A 246 -5.15 10.82 7.17
CA PRO A 246 -5.66 9.97 8.23
C PRO A 246 -7.17 9.82 8.08
N ILE A 247 -7.64 8.59 8.29
CA ILE A 247 -9.05 8.25 8.29
C ILE A 247 -9.36 7.65 9.65
N GLN A 248 -10.28 8.26 10.39
CA GLN A 248 -10.66 7.80 11.73
C GLN A 248 -9.47 7.73 12.71
N SER A 249 -8.52 8.66 12.62
CA SER A 249 -7.39 8.80 13.55
C SER A 249 -7.34 10.23 14.11
N ASN A 250 -6.65 10.41 15.25
CA ASN A 250 -6.48 11.73 15.88
C ASN A 250 -5.31 12.55 15.29
N ILE A 251 -4.76 12.13 14.15
CA ILE A 251 -3.59 12.77 13.56
C ILE A 251 -4.01 13.97 12.74
N LYS A 252 -3.38 15.10 12.98
CA LYS A 252 -3.47 16.27 12.11
C LYS A 252 -2.74 16.00 10.80
N PHE A 253 -3.27 16.50 9.69
CA PHE A 253 -2.60 16.46 8.40
C PHE A 253 -1.24 17.16 8.49
N ASN A 254 -0.17 16.44 8.17
CA ASN A 254 1.15 17.02 8.00
C ASN A 254 1.68 16.61 6.63
N PHE A 255 1.98 17.61 5.81
CA PHE A 255 2.73 17.41 4.58
C PHE A 255 4.21 17.55 4.90
N TRP A 256 5.01 16.64 4.38
CA TRP A 256 6.44 16.70 4.52
C TRP A 256 7.09 16.67 3.15
N LYS A 257 7.86 17.67 2.86
CA LYS A 257 8.78 17.68 1.74
C LYS A 257 10.17 17.40 2.27
N LEU A 258 10.88 16.41 1.72
CA LEU A 258 12.16 15.99 2.27
C LEU A 258 13.18 17.11 2.31
N ASN A 259 13.32 17.94 1.33
CA ASN A 259 14.32 19.01 1.29
C ASN A 259 13.90 20.34 1.96
N GLY A 260 12.99 20.30 2.92
CA GLY A 260 12.65 21.45 3.75
C GLY A 260 11.84 22.56 3.08
N ALA A 261 11.46 22.41 1.83
CA ALA A 261 10.58 23.38 1.18
C ALA A 261 9.15 23.22 1.74
N LYS A 262 8.66 24.25 2.39
CA LYS A 262 7.33 24.29 3.02
C LYS A 262 6.17 24.53 2.04
N ASP A 263 6.38 24.36 0.75
CA ASP A 263 5.34 24.69 -0.22
C ASP A 263 4.45 23.48 -0.53
N ASN A 264 3.61 23.13 0.43
CA ASN A 264 2.67 22.01 0.40
C ASN A 264 1.25 22.41 -0.02
N LYS A 265 1.02 23.67 -0.38
CA LYS A 265 -0.31 24.21 -0.66
C LYS A 265 -1.03 23.44 -1.79
N MET A 266 -0.33 23.06 -2.83
CA MET A 266 -0.95 22.42 -3.99
C MET A 266 -1.65 21.09 -3.65
N TRP A 267 -1.04 20.25 -2.82
CA TRP A 267 -1.62 18.95 -2.44
C TRP A 267 -2.71 19.08 -1.37
N VAL A 268 -2.60 20.03 -0.47
CA VAL A 268 -3.67 20.36 0.50
C VAL A 268 -4.89 20.90 -0.23
N GLU A 269 -4.72 21.80 -1.18
CA GLU A 269 -5.84 22.36 -1.96
C GLU A 269 -6.54 21.30 -2.81
N LEU A 270 -5.78 20.40 -3.45
CA LEU A 270 -6.34 19.29 -4.22
C LEU A 270 -7.20 18.36 -3.37
N LEU A 271 -6.88 18.14 -2.09
CA LEU A 271 -7.68 17.28 -1.23
C LEU A 271 -8.86 18.01 -0.56
N THR A 272 -8.67 19.22 -0.12
CA THR A 272 -9.76 20.00 0.50
C THR A 272 -10.82 20.39 -0.51
N ASN A 273 -10.44 20.72 -1.72
CA ASN A 273 -11.42 21.10 -2.75
C ASN A 273 -12.17 19.90 -3.34
N ARG A 274 -11.62 18.69 -3.29
CA ARG A 274 -12.24 17.50 -3.89
C ARG A 274 -13.17 16.71 -2.97
N VAL A 275 -13.07 16.86 -1.67
CA VAL A 275 -14.08 16.34 -0.75
C VAL A 275 -15.47 16.99 -1.00
N LEU A 276 -15.50 18.10 -1.73
CA LEU A 276 -16.72 18.86 -2.06
C LEU A 276 -17.25 18.61 -3.48
N HIS A 277 -16.50 17.96 -4.36
CA HIS A 277 -16.95 17.66 -5.71
C HIS A 277 -17.41 16.21 -5.83
N THR A 278 -18.70 16.03 -5.73
CA THR A 278 -19.38 14.76 -5.97
C THR A 278 -19.67 14.60 -7.46
N GLY A 279 -19.16 13.56 -8.08
CA GLY A 279 -19.97 12.78 -9.01
C GLY A 279 -19.78 12.96 -10.50
N GLU A 280 -19.17 14.00 -11.05
CA GLU A 280 -19.15 14.15 -12.54
C GLU A 280 -18.01 13.42 -13.24
N ASP A 281 -16.93 13.06 -12.51
CA ASP A 281 -15.75 12.40 -13.06
C ASP A 281 -15.46 11.02 -12.44
N ASP A 282 -16.45 10.36 -11.84
CA ASP A 282 -16.25 9.04 -11.26
C ASP A 282 -16.13 7.97 -12.36
N PRO A 283 -15.15 7.04 -12.27
CA PRO A 283 -15.10 5.93 -13.21
C PRO A 283 -16.37 5.08 -13.05
N ALA A 284 -16.88 4.57 -14.17
CA ALA A 284 -18.01 3.64 -14.14
C ALA A 284 -17.69 2.41 -13.25
N ILE A 285 -18.68 1.89 -12.56
CA ILE A 285 -18.52 0.64 -11.80
C ILE A 285 -18.14 -0.48 -12.75
N PRO A 286 -17.05 -1.21 -12.50
CA PRO A 286 -16.68 -2.33 -13.34
C PRO A 286 -17.79 -3.39 -13.41
N THR A 287 -18.21 -3.78 -14.61
CA THR A 287 -19.29 -4.76 -14.82
C THR A 287 -19.02 -6.11 -14.20
N ASN A 288 -17.74 -6.49 -14.01
CA ASN A 288 -17.33 -7.73 -13.37
C ASN A 288 -17.49 -7.73 -11.85
N LEU A 289 -17.88 -6.61 -11.24
CA LEU A 289 -18.17 -6.52 -9.80
C LEU A 289 -19.64 -6.80 -9.49
N SER A 290 -20.53 -6.72 -10.47
CA SER A 290 -21.98 -6.98 -10.27
C SER A 290 -22.32 -8.40 -9.81
N HIS A 291 -21.38 -9.36 -9.97
CA HIS A 291 -21.54 -10.74 -9.52
C HIS A 291 -20.97 -11.02 -8.12
N ILE A 292 -20.47 -10.01 -7.42
CA ILE A 292 -19.86 -10.18 -6.09
C ILE A 292 -20.88 -9.87 -4.97
N GLU A 293 -21.99 -9.23 -5.30
CA GLU A 293 -23.04 -8.86 -4.33
C GLU A 293 -24.11 -9.96 -4.11
N ASP A 294 -24.17 -10.99 -4.95
CA ASP A 294 -25.03 -12.14 -4.83
C ASP A 294 -24.32 -13.30 -4.13
#